data_54e06ce61b61341759d02c7957267976
#
_entry.id   54e06ce61b61341759d02c7957267976
#
_cell.length_a   1.000
_cell.length_b   1.000
_cell.length_c   1.000
_cell.angle_alpha   90.00
_cell.angle_beta   90.00
_cell.angle_gamma   90.00
#
_symmetry.space_group_name_H-M   'P 1'
#
loop_
_entity.id
_entity.type
_entity.pdbx_description
1 polymer ?
#
loop_
_entity_poly.entity_id
_entity_poly.type
_entity_poly.pdbx_seq_one_letter_code
_entity_poly.pdbx_strand_id
1 'polypeptide(L)'
;DVQPTTAQLEEMKALVRQAMEDGAVGTSTSLIYPPAVYARTEELIELTRVAGEYGGVYFTHMRNESHAVLDAIREAITIGESAGVPVHIYHLKAAGQDNWPLMADSLALIDSARSEGMDVTADIYPYIRNGIGLNSFLHPRHYAQGTNEFLATLSDSEVRSQLRAEVEGTSDWENWYRHVGMDWNNVLIVAAPEALDPNVINRSIIGAAEVLGTDPWNAFFDLAQTGGVSVNPKSMNEEQKWQALRADFVMIDTDASPVNPATTASSHPRAFGAFPRVIA
;
A
#
# COMPACT_ATOMS: atom_id res chain seq x y z
N ASP A 1 -2.26 -15.97 -13.95
CA ASP A 1 -3.06 -16.13 -12.73
C ASP A 1 -3.16 -17.61 -12.37
N VAL A 2 -2.27 -18.07 -11.49
CA VAL A 2 -2.36 -19.44 -10.95
C VAL A 2 -3.16 -19.35 -9.64
N GLN A 3 -4.41 -19.80 -9.71
CA GLN A 3 -5.24 -19.93 -8.51
C GLN A 3 -4.89 -21.24 -7.79
N PRO A 4 -5.05 -21.32 -6.45
CA PRO A 4 -4.78 -22.55 -5.72
C PRO A 4 -5.75 -23.66 -6.18
N THR A 5 -5.21 -24.87 -6.31
CA THR A 5 -6.06 -26.08 -6.42
C THR A 5 -6.83 -26.28 -5.12
N THR A 6 -7.88 -27.09 -5.16
CA THR A 6 -8.64 -27.44 -3.94
C THR A 6 -7.73 -27.98 -2.83
N ALA A 7 -6.76 -28.84 -3.18
CA ALA A 7 -5.82 -29.40 -2.20
C ALA A 7 -4.92 -28.29 -1.58
N GLN A 8 -4.40 -27.38 -2.40
CA GLN A 8 -3.61 -26.26 -1.93
C GLN A 8 -4.42 -25.30 -1.04
N LEU A 9 -5.67 -25.01 -1.40
CA LEU A 9 -6.56 -24.19 -0.59
C LEU A 9 -6.80 -24.83 0.78
N GLU A 10 -7.01 -26.15 0.86
CA GLU A 10 -7.14 -26.85 2.15
C GLU A 10 -5.85 -26.83 2.97
N GLU A 11 -4.67 -26.90 2.34
CA GLU A 11 -3.38 -26.70 3.03
C GLU A 11 -3.26 -25.27 3.57
N MET A 12 -3.62 -24.24 2.80
CA MET A 12 -3.62 -22.84 3.25
C MET A 12 -4.59 -22.66 4.43
N LYS A 13 -5.79 -23.23 4.37
CA LYS A 13 -6.77 -23.21 5.49
C LYS A 13 -6.22 -23.90 6.74
N ALA A 14 -5.47 -25.00 6.58
CA ALA A 14 -4.83 -25.66 7.71
C ALA A 14 -3.74 -24.78 8.36
N LEU A 15 -2.96 -24.02 7.56
CA LEU A 15 -1.98 -23.05 8.08
C LEU A 15 -2.65 -21.90 8.83
N VAL A 16 -3.76 -21.36 8.31
CA VAL A 16 -4.55 -20.34 9.02
C VAL A 16 -5.07 -20.90 10.36
N ARG A 17 -5.60 -22.11 10.38
CA ARG A 17 -6.07 -22.77 11.60
C ARG A 17 -4.95 -22.89 12.63
N GLN A 18 -3.79 -23.38 12.20
CA GLN A 18 -2.61 -23.49 13.09
C GLN A 18 -2.20 -22.12 13.63
N ALA A 19 -2.16 -21.09 12.80
CA ALA A 19 -1.81 -19.74 13.26
C ALA A 19 -2.81 -19.21 14.29
N MET A 20 -4.11 -19.45 14.10
CA MET A 20 -5.14 -19.04 15.07
C MET A 20 -5.00 -19.81 16.39
N GLU A 21 -4.70 -21.11 16.35
CA GLU A 21 -4.42 -21.94 17.54
C GLU A 21 -3.16 -21.47 18.27
N ASP A 22 -2.17 -20.95 17.55
CA ASP A 22 -0.93 -20.38 18.11
C ASP A 22 -1.13 -18.95 18.64
N GLY A 23 -2.33 -18.36 18.52
CA GLY A 23 -2.70 -17.07 19.08
C GLY A 23 -2.75 -15.90 18.11
N ALA A 24 -2.84 -16.14 16.79
CA ALA A 24 -3.12 -15.08 15.84
C ALA A 24 -4.51 -14.47 16.09
N VAL A 25 -4.67 -13.17 15.78
CA VAL A 25 -5.90 -12.41 16.02
C VAL A 25 -6.81 -12.33 14.78
N GLY A 26 -6.38 -12.88 13.67
CA GLY A 26 -7.14 -12.88 12.42
C GLY A 26 -6.27 -13.10 11.19
N THR A 27 -6.84 -12.80 10.02
CA THR A 27 -6.13 -12.79 8.72
C THR A 27 -5.81 -11.38 8.28
N SER A 28 -4.66 -11.19 7.64
CA SER A 28 -4.25 -9.89 7.10
C SER A 28 -3.80 -10.02 5.65
N THR A 29 -4.20 -9.05 4.82
CA THR A 29 -3.84 -9.01 3.40
C THR A 29 -3.26 -7.67 2.99
N SER A 30 -2.47 -7.67 1.90
CA SER A 30 -1.95 -6.47 1.25
C SER A 30 -2.11 -6.62 -0.26
N LEU A 31 -3.30 -6.26 -0.77
CA LEU A 31 -3.80 -6.71 -2.08
C LEU A 31 -3.30 -5.89 -3.28
N ILE A 32 -2.50 -4.84 -3.06
CA ILE A 32 -1.86 -4.10 -4.17
C ILE A 32 -0.49 -4.68 -4.55
N TYR A 33 0.10 -5.51 -3.70
CA TYR A 33 1.45 -6.04 -3.92
C TYR A 33 1.45 -7.48 -4.39
N PRO A 34 2.37 -7.87 -5.31
CA PRO A 34 2.63 -9.28 -5.59
C PRO A 34 3.15 -10.01 -4.34
N PRO A 35 2.77 -11.26 -4.09
CA PRO A 35 1.84 -12.06 -4.91
C PRO A 35 0.35 -11.86 -4.59
N ALA A 36 0.00 -11.16 -3.51
CA ALA A 36 -1.37 -11.05 -3.01
C ALA A 36 -2.34 -10.35 -4.00
N VAL A 37 -1.82 -9.49 -4.87
CA VAL A 37 -2.61 -8.83 -5.94
C VAL A 37 -3.32 -9.84 -6.87
N TYR A 38 -2.82 -11.06 -6.97
CA TYR A 38 -3.38 -12.13 -7.81
C TYR A 38 -4.44 -12.98 -7.10
N ALA A 39 -4.58 -12.85 -5.77
CA ALA A 39 -5.58 -13.59 -5.00
C ALA A 39 -6.99 -13.12 -5.37
N ARG A 40 -7.93 -14.07 -5.48
CA ARG A 40 -9.34 -13.78 -5.73
C ARG A 40 -10.09 -13.57 -4.42
N THR A 41 -11.17 -12.82 -4.49
CA THR A 41 -12.04 -12.55 -3.33
C THR A 41 -12.54 -13.83 -2.68
N GLU A 42 -12.89 -14.85 -3.48
CA GLU A 42 -13.38 -16.15 -2.98
C GLU A 42 -12.31 -16.90 -2.18
N GLU A 43 -11.05 -16.85 -2.60
CA GLU A 43 -9.92 -17.43 -1.84
C GLU A 43 -9.78 -16.74 -0.48
N LEU A 44 -9.84 -15.41 -0.47
CA LEU A 44 -9.74 -14.62 0.75
C LEU A 44 -10.90 -14.89 1.71
N ILE A 45 -12.13 -15.06 1.20
CA ILE A 45 -13.31 -15.45 1.99
C ILE A 45 -13.07 -16.81 2.66
N GLU A 46 -12.59 -17.81 1.91
CA GLU A 46 -12.37 -19.15 2.46
C GLU A 46 -11.31 -19.17 3.57
N LEU A 47 -10.23 -18.44 3.40
CA LEU A 47 -9.16 -18.33 4.42
C LEU A 47 -9.65 -17.54 5.65
N THR A 48 -10.34 -16.43 5.43
CA THR A 48 -10.87 -15.58 6.50
C THR A 48 -11.95 -16.29 7.31
N ARG A 49 -12.78 -17.13 6.67
CA ARG A 49 -13.80 -17.94 7.37
C ARG A 49 -13.17 -18.86 8.41
N VAL A 50 -12.00 -19.43 8.13
CA VAL A 50 -11.26 -20.23 9.13
C VAL A 50 -10.85 -19.39 10.33
N ALA A 51 -10.36 -18.17 10.11
CA ALA A 51 -10.07 -17.26 11.23
C ALA A 51 -11.33 -16.91 12.03
N GLY A 52 -12.48 -16.78 11.37
CA GLY A 52 -13.78 -16.53 12.00
C GLY A 52 -14.21 -17.63 12.96
N GLU A 53 -13.86 -18.91 12.72
CA GLU A 53 -14.11 -20.02 13.66
C GLU A 53 -13.48 -19.80 15.04
N TYR A 54 -12.45 -18.96 15.12
CA TYR A 54 -11.71 -18.59 16.34
C TYR A 54 -12.03 -17.17 16.85
N GLY A 55 -13.03 -16.48 16.25
CA GLY A 55 -13.35 -15.09 16.60
C GLY A 55 -12.36 -14.07 16.04
N GLY A 56 -11.66 -14.40 14.97
CA GLY A 56 -10.68 -13.54 14.33
C GLY A 56 -11.30 -12.40 13.54
N VAL A 57 -10.45 -11.44 13.13
CA VAL A 57 -10.77 -10.25 12.35
C VAL A 57 -10.09 -10.31 10.97
N TYR A 58 -10.70 -9.74 9.95
CA TYR A 58 -10.06 -9.53 8.66
C TYR A 58 -9.43 -8.14 8.59
N PHE A 59 -8.13 -8.08 8.42
CA PHE A 59 -7.37 -6.83 8.26
C PHE A 59 -6.90 -6.69 6.81
N THR A 60 -6.97 -5.47 6.23
CA THR A 60 -6.56 -5.33 4.84
C THR A 60 -5.93 -3.98 4.51
N HIS A 61 -4.76 -4.02 3.89
CA HIS A 61 -4.35 -3.04 2.89
C HIS A 61 -5.11 -3.38 1.61
N MET A 62 -6.10 -2.57 1.26
CA MET A 62 -7.06 -2.87 0.19
C MET A 62 -6.41 -3.04 -1.18
N ARG A 63 -7.15 -3.62 -2.11
CA ARG A 63 -6.71 -3.87 -3.49
C ARG A 63 -6.45 -2.60 -4.30
N ASN A 64 -7.13 -1.52 -3.95
CA ASN A 64 -6.96 -0.20 -4.57
C ASN A 64 -7.23 0.89 -3.55
N GLU A 65 -6.38 1.92 -3.53
CA GLU A 65 -6.48 3.06 -2.64
C GLU A 65 -6.65 4.37 -3.43
N SER A 66 -7.00 4.28 -4.72
CA SER A 66 -7.13 5.41 -5.64
C SER A 66 -8.47 5.42 -6.37
N HIS A 67 -8.48 5.36 -7.67
CA HIS A 67 -9.68 5.47 -8.52
C HIS A 67 -10.73 4.37 -8.27
N ALA A 68 -10.34 3.20 -7.79
CA ALA A 68 -11.23 2.08 -7.47
C ALA A 68 -11.34 1.82 -5.94
N VAL A 69 -11.05 2.83 -5.11
CA VAL A 69 -11.10 2.71 -3.64
C VAL A 69 -12.47 2.25 -3.13
N LEU A 70 -13.56 2.71 -3.75
CA LEU A 70 -14.91 2.30 -3.34
C LEU A 70 -15.18 0.83 -3.63
N ASP A 71 -14.67 0.29 -4.74
CA ASP A 71 -14.80 -1.12 -5.05
C ASP A 71 -13.93 -1.98 -4.12
N ALA A 72 -12.75 -1.48 -3.76
CA ALA A 72 -11.87 -2.14 -2.78
C ALA A 72 -12.49 -2.18 -1.37
N ILE A 73 -13.19 -1.13 -0.94
CA ILE A 73 -13.96 -1.13 0.31
C ILE A 73 -15.11 -2.14 0.25
N ARG A 74 -15.85 -2.19 -0.87
CA ARG A 74 -16.91 -3.19 -1.06
C ARG A 74 -16.36 -4.62 -1.02
N GLU A 75 -15.20 -4.86 -1.63
CA GLU A 75 -14.53 -6.17 -1.55
C GLU A 75 -14.21 -6.54 -0.10
N ALA A 76 -13.61 -5.62 0.67
CA ALA A 76 -13.29 -5.86 2.08
C ALA A 76 -14.55 -6.18 2.92
N ILE A 77 -15.63 -5.42 2.73
CA ILE A 77 -16.93 -5.66 3.39
C ILE A 77 -17.49 -7.03 2.97
N THR A 78 -17.47 -7.36 1.67
CA THR A 78 -17.95 -8.66 1.15
C THR A 78 -17.17 -9.84 1.75
N ILE A 79 -15.84 -9.70 1.93
CA ILE A 79 -15.02 -10.74 2.57
C ILE A 79 -15.47 -10.93 4.02
N GLY A 80 -15.59 -9.84 4.79
CA GLY A 80 -16.01 -9.91 6.19
C GLY A 80 -17.41 -10.48 6.36
N GLU A 81 -18.38 -10.00 5.59
CA GLU A 81 -19.75 -10.47 5.60
C GLU A 81 -19.85 -11.97 5.26
N SER A 82 -19.21 -12.38 4.16
CA SER A 82 -19.22 -13.77 3.70
C SER A 82 -18.50 -14.73 4.64
N ALA A 83 -17.48 -14.26 5.34
CA ALA A 83 -16.72 -15.02 6.33
C ALA A 83 -17.31 -14.95 7.74
N GLY A 84 -18.23 -14.01 8.00
CA GLY A 84 -18.84 -13.78 9.31
C GLY A 84 -17.90 -13.20 10.35
N VAL A 85 -16.98 -12.28 9.93
CA VAL A 85 -15.97 -11.65 10.79
C VAL A 85 -16.00 -10.13 10.73
N PRO A 86 -15.53 -9.43 11.78
CA PRO A 86 -15.24 -8.00 11.70
C PRO A 86 -14.20 -7.68 10.63
N VAL A 87 -14.24 -6.46 10.10
CA VAL A 87 -13.29 -5.95 9.10
C VAL A 87 -12.55 -4.74 9.65
N HIS A 88 -11.24 -4.71 9.45
CA HIS A 88 -10.43 -3.53 9.71
C HIS A 88 -9.65 -3.11 8.45
N ILE A 89 -9.92 -1.91 7.97
CA ILE A 89 -9.26 -1.33 6.80
C ILE A 89 -8.06 -0.52 7.27
N TYR A 90 -6.85 -0.95 6.92
CA TYR A 90 -5.62 -0.24 7.24
C TYR A 90 -5.50 1.08 6.49
N HIS A 91 -4.98 2.10 7.17
CA HIS A 91 -4.48 3.38 6.64
C HIS A 91 -5.36 3.97 5.52
N LEU A 92 -6.68 4.05 5.75
CA LEU A 92 -7.69 4.51 4.79
C LEU A 92 -7.25 5.80 4.08
N LYS A 93 -7.24 5.78 2.76
CA LYS A 93 -6.89 6.93 1.93
C LYS A 93 -7.55 6.87 0.56
N ALA A 94 -7.68 8.03 -0.07
CA ALA A 94 -7.97 8.19 -1.48
C ALA A 94 -6.74 8.85 -2.14
N ALA A 95 -5.84 8.02 -2.68
CA ALA A 95 -4.54 8.46 -3.18
C ALA A 95 -4.67 9.11 -4.56
N GLY A 96 -3.96 10.25 -4.75
CA GLY A 96 -3.98 11.02 -5.98
C GLY A 96 -5.03 12.13 -6.00
N GLN A 97 -4.66 13.29 -6.54
CA GLN A 97 -5.47 14.51 -6.46
C GLN A 97 -6.88 14.32 -7.00
N ASP A 98 -7.03 13.59 -8.10
CA ASP A 98 -8.33 13.36 -8.74
C ASP A 98 -9.25 12.46 -7.89
N ASN A 99 -8.68 11.70 -6.96
CA ASN A 99 -9.39 10.76 -6.11
C ASN A 99 -9.72 11.31 -4.71
N TRP A 100 -9.14 12.44 -4.30
CA TRP A 100 -9.38 13.00 -2.95
C TRP A 100 -10.85 13.17 -2.58
N PRO A 101 -11.76 13.57 -3.50
CA PRO A 101 -13.20 13.66 -3.21
C PRO A 101 -13.84 12.31 -2.80
N LEU A 102 -13.27 11.17 -3.23
CA LEU A 102 -13.77 9.83 -2.90
C LEU A 102 -13.67 9.48 -1.41
N MET A 103 -12.92 10.26 -0.61
CA MET A 103 -12.86 10.03 0.83
C MET A 103 -14.25 10.17 1.50
N ALA A 104 -15.05 11.14 1.09
CA ALA A 104 -16.40 11.29 1.61
C ALA A 104 -17.28 10.06 1.30
N ASP A 105 -17.22 9.58 0.07
CA ASP A 105 -17.98 8.40 -0.36
C ASP A 105 -17.45 7.12 0.31
N SER A 106 -16.14 7.03 0.55
CA SER A 106 -15.51 5.91 1.27
C SER A 106 -16.03 5.82 2.72
N LEU A 107 -16.08 6.95 3.42
CA LEU A 107 -16.61 7.01 4.78
C LEU A 107 -18.11 6.70 4.81
N ALA A 108 -18.89 7.23 3.87
CA ALA A 108 -20.32 6.94 3.77
C ALA A 108 -20.59 5.45 3.49
N LEU A 109 -19.77 4.81 2.66
CA LEU A 109 -19.89 3.37 2.35
C LEU A 109 -19.63 2.51 3.59
N ILE A 110 -18.58 2.82 4.36
CA ILE A 110 -18.29 2.13 5.62
C ILE A 110 -19.41 2.35 6.64
N ASP A 111 -19.89 3.58 6.79
CA ASP A 111 -20.98 3.91 7.71
C ASP A 111 -22.29 3.20 7.35
N SER A 112 -22.59 3.06 6.06
CA SER A 112 -23.72 2.25 5.57
C SER A 112 -23.64 0.80 6.01
N ALA A 113 -22.49 0.14 5.78
CA ALA A 113 -22.28 -1.24 6.20
C ALA A 113 -22.41 -1.41 7.72
N ARG A 114 -21.91 -0.45 8.49
CA ARG A 114 -22.05 -0.40 9.96
C ARG A 114 -23.50 -0.25 10.39
N SER A 115 -24.29 0.59 9.72
CA SER A 115 -25.72 0.77 9.99
C SER A 115 -26.54 -0.48 9.70
N GLU A 116 -26.05 -1.36 8.83
CA GLU A 116 -26.61 -2.66 8.50
C GLU A 116 -26.16 -3.78 9.46
N GLY A 117 -25.32 -3.45 10.45
CA GLY A 117 -24.88 -4.34 11.51
C GLY A 117 -23.52 -4.97 11.32
N MET A 118 -22.78 -4.62 10.26
CA MET A 118 -21.40 -5.07 10.06
C MET A 118 -20.45 -4.35 11.01
N ASP A 119 -19.53 -5.06 11.63
CA ASP A 119 -18.44 -4.46 12.39
C ASP A 119 -17.27 -4.12 11.44
N VAL A 120 -17.27 -2.91 10.92
CA VAL A 120 -16.24 -2.38 10.02
C VAL A 120 -15.58 -1.18 10.68
N THR A 121 -14.27 -1.22 10.81
CA THR A 121 -13.44 -0.13 11.31
C THR A 121 -12.33 0.20 10.32
N ALA A 122 -11.69 1.34 10.48
CA ALA A 122 -10.52 1.72 9.71
C ALA A 122 -9.51 2.45 10.60
N ASP A 123 -8.29 2.59 10.13
CA ASP A 123 -7.31 3.49 10.73
C ASP A 123 -6.72 4.46 9.70
N ILE A 124 -5.97 5.45 10.15
CA ILE A 124 -5.30 6.44 9.30
C ILE A 124 -4.18 7.14 10.07
N TYR A 125 -3.03 7.33 9.41
CA TYR A 125 -1.98 8.20 9.95
C TYR A 125 -2.18 9.65 9.50
N PRO A 126 -1.88 10.65 10.36
CA PRO A 126 -2.16 12.06 10.09
C PRO A 126 -1.05 12.74 9.24
N TYR A 127 -0.65 12.11 8.14
CA TYR A 127 0.37 12.62 7.21
C TYR A 127 -0.08 12.44 5.76
N ILE A 128 0.34 13.37 4.89
CA ILE A 128 -0.06 13.43 3.47
C ILE A 128 0.90 12.68 2.54
N ARG A 129 1.92 12.04 3.10
CA ARG A 129 2.88 11.20 2.40
C ARG A 129 2.72 9.75 2.82
N ASN A 130 2.88 8.84 1.85
CA ASN A 130 2.93 7.40 2.09
C ASN A 130 4.37 6.97 2.45
N GLY A 131 4.54 5.69 2.80
CA GLY A 131 5.84 5.03 2.86
C GLY A 131 5.77 3.76 2.03
N ILE A 132 6.49 3.71 0.90
CA ILE A 132 6.49 2.56 -0.03
C ILE A 132 7.88 2.32 -0.61
N GLY A 133 8.06 1.13 -1.20
CA GLY A 133 9.23 0.87 -2.06
C GLY A 133 9.13 1.61 -3.39
N LEU A 134 10.25 2.16 -3.89
CA LEU A 134 10.29 2.85 -5.18
C LEU A 134 9.80 1.98 -6.34
N ASN A 135 10.03 0.66 -6.27
CA ASN A 135 9.64 -0.29 -7.28
C ASN A 135 8.12 -0.41 -7.47
N SER A 136 7.31 0.03 -6.48
CA SER A 136 5.84 0.09 -6.60
C SER A 136 5.35 1.10 -7.64
N PHE A 137 6.23 1.95 -8.18
CA PHE A 137 5.93 2.85 -9.31
C PHE A 137 5.85 2.14 -10.66
N LEU A 138 6.23 0.86 -10.73
CA LEU A 138 6.13 0.03 -11.92
C LEU A 138 4.99 -0.98 -11.78
N HIS A 139 4.35 -1.32 -12.89
CA HIS A 139 3.17 -2.18 -12.87
C HIS A 139 3.47 -3.55 -12.26
N PRO A 140 2.66 -4.07 -11.31
CA PRO A 140 2.88 -5.35 -10.62
C PRO A 140 3.12 -6.55 -11.55
N ARG A 141 2.51 -6.54 -12.76
CA ARG A 141 2.68 -7.62 -13.75
C ARG A 141 4.13 -7.92 -14.12
N HIS A 142 5.02 -6.91 -14.07
CA HIS A 142 6.42 -7.08 -14.42
C HIS A 142 7.18 -7.95 -13.41
N TYR A 143 6.67 -8.08 -12.19
CA TYR A 143 7.27 -8.88 -11.12
C TYR A 143 6.80 -10.33 -11.09
N ALA A 144 5.89 -10.73 -11.99
CA ALA A 144 5.29 -12.07 -11.99
C ALA A 144 6.29 -13.22 -12.23
N GLN A 145 7.42 -12.94 -12.88
CA GLN A 145 8.47 -13.92 -13.15
C GLN A 145 9.68 -13.84 -12.20
N GLY A 146 9.66 -12.90 -11.27
CA GLY A 146 10.72 -12.67 -10.30
C GLY A 146 11.16 -11.22 -10.26
N THR A 147 11.37 -10.71 -9.05
CA THR A 147 11.77 -9.30 -8.85
C THR A 147 13.17 -9.03 -9.41
N ASN A 148 14.14 -9.89 -9.10
CA ASN A 148 15.55 -9.68 -9.53
C ASN A 148 15.70 -9.78 -11.04
N GLU A 149 15.00 -10.73 -11.65
CA GLU A 149 14.99 -10.93 -13.11
C GLU A 149 14.43 -9.69 -13.81
N PHE A 150 13.36 -9.14 -13.33
CA PHE A 150 12.78 -7.92 -13.88
C PHE A 150 13.71 -6.71 -13.67
N LEU A 151 14.20 -6.49 -12.45
CA LEU A 151 15.07 -5.34 -12.16
C LEU A 151 16.35 -5.34 -13.00
N ALA A 152 16.88 -6.51 -13.34
CA ALA A 152 18.05 -6.62 -14.23
C ALA A 152 17.76 -6.07 -15.64
N THR A 153 16.51 -6.11 -16.11
CA THR A 153 16.14 -5.55 -17.45
C THR A 153 16.18 -4.03 -17.49
N LEU A 154 16.15 -3.36 -16.33
CA LEU A 154 16.20 -1.89 -16.26
C LEU A 154 17.54 -1.27 -16.71
N SER A 155 18.55 -2.08 -17.01
CA SER A 155 19.78 -1.62 -17.67
C SER A 155 19.59 -1.31 -19.17
N ASP A 156 18.50 -1.81 -19.79
CA ASP A 156 18.19 -1.62 -21.19
C ASP A 156 17.38 -0.32 -21.41
N SER A 157 17.90 0.57 -22.23
CA SER A 157 17.28 1.86 -22.53
C SER A 157 15.95 1.74 -23.28
N GLU A 158 15.74 0.69 -24.08
CA GLU A 158 14.48 0.44 -24.78
C GLU A 158 13.40 -0.01 -23.78
N VAL A 159 13.77 -0.89 -22.83
CA VAL A 159 12.89 -1.29 -21.71
C VAL A 159 12.49 -0.07 -20.89
N ARG A 160 13.45 0.80 -20.51
CA ARG A 160 13.15 2.05 -19.80
C ARG A 160 12.17 2.93 -20.56
N SER A 161 12.34 3.08 -21.87
CA SER A 161 11.44 3.88 -22.70
C SER A 161 10.02 3.33 -22.73
N GLN A 162 9.87 2.01 -22.84
CA GLN A 162 8.57 1.33 -22.83
C GLN A 162 7.88 1.47 -21.46
N LEU A 163 8.62 1.23 -20.37
CA LEU A 163 8.10 1.37 -18.99
C LEU A 163 7.71 2.82 -18.67
N ARG A 164 8.50 3.80 -19.13
CA ARG A 164 8.14 5.22 -19.00
C ARG A 164 6.83 5.52 -19.71
N ALA A 165 6.67 5.09 -20.95
CA ALA A 165 5.43 5.29 -21.72
C ALA A 165 4.22 4.63 -21.03
N GLU A 166 4.40 3.45 -20.40
CA GLU A 166 3.36 2.78 -19.62
C GLU A 166 2.98 3.59 -18.37
N VAL A 167 3.95 4.05 -17.59
CA VAL A 167 3.73 4.81 -16.35
C VAL A 167 3.13 6.18 -16.63
N GLU A 168 3.53 6.87 -17.71
CA GLU A 168 2.95 8.15 -18.16
C GLU A 168 1.57 7.97 -18.80
N GLY A 169 1.24 6.77 -19.29
CA GLY A 169 -0.02 6.44 -19.95
C GLY A 169 -1.23 6.42 -18.99
N THR A 170 -2.41 6.15 -19.57
CA THR A 170 -3.61 5.84 -18.76
C THR A 170 -3.44 4.47 -18.14
N SER A 171 -3.91 4.30 -16.89
CA SER A 171 -3.72 3.04 -16.16
C SER A 171 -4.99 2.60 -15.46
N ASP A 172 -5.16 1.28 -15.38
CA ASP A 172 -6.17 0.56 -14.63
C ASP A 172 -5.61 -0.07 -13.34
N TRP A 173 -4.43 0.39 -12.91
CA TRP A 173 -3.69 -0.09 -11.74
C TRP A 173 -3.27 1.05 -10.82
N GLU A 174 -2.77 0.73 -9.62
CA GLU A 174 -2.23 1.68 -8.64
C GLU A 174 -0.95 2.36 -9.18
N ASN A 175 -1.13 3.38 -10.03
CA ASN A 175 -0.03 4.10 -10.65
C ASN A 175 0.46 5.25 -9.77
N TRP A 176 1.50 5.00 -8.99
CA TRP A 176 2.05 5.95 -8.02
C TRP A 176 2.57 7.24 -8.66
N TYR A 177 3.04 7.21 -9.91
CA TYR A 177 3.45 8.42 -10.61
C TYR A 177 2.26 9.37 -10.84
N ARG A 178 1.08 8.81 -11.16
CA ARG A 178 -0.16 9.58 -11.24
C ARG A 178 -0.64 10.06 -9.89
N HIS A 179 -0.51 9.25 -8.85
CA HIS A 179 -0.91 9.63 -7.49
C HIS A 179 -0.13 10.85 -6.97
N VAL A 180 1.10 11.04 -7.40
CA VAL A 180 1.91 12.23 -7.06
C VAL A 180 1.75 13.39 -8.05
N GLY A 181 0.76 13.33 -8.93
CA GLY A 181 0.48 14.38 -9.93
C GLY A 181 1.48 14.41 -11.08
N MET A 182 2.12 13.27 -11.41
CA MET A 182 3.17 13.14 -12.43
C MET A 182 4.37 14.06 -12.17
N ASP A 183 4.64 14.36 -10.90
CA ASP A 183 5.71 15.26 -10.48
C ASP A 183 6.69 14.54 -9.53
N TRP A 184 7.89 14.27 -10.02
CA TRP A 184 8.97 13.65 -9.26
C TRP A 184 9.47 14.48 -8.07
N ASN A 185 9.13 15.78 -7.94
CA ASN A 185 9.35 16.54 -6.72
C ASN A 185 8.53 16.02 -5.53
N ASN A 186 7.42 15.38 -5.80
CA ASN A 186 6.53 14.84 -4.78
C ASN A 186 6.97 13.47 -4.25
N VAL A 187 8.07 12.88 -4.75
CA VAL A 187 8.60 11.58 -4.34
C VAL A 187 9.92 11.79 -3.60
N LEU A 188 9.89 11.69 -2.27
CA LEU A 188 11.05 11.90 -1.39
C LEU A 188 11.72 10.55 -1.10
N ILE A 189 13.03 10.43 -1.34
CA ILE A 189 13.83 9.24 -1.00
C ILE A 189 14.14 9.29 0.50
N VAL A 190 13.83 8.22 1.24
CA VAL A 190 14.03 8.15 2.70
C VAL A 190 15.00 7.07 3.12
N ALA A 191 15.18 6.04 2.30
CA ALA A 191 16.20 5.02 2.50
C ALA A 191 16.69 4.49 1.15
N ALA A 192 17.96 4.15 1.10
CA ALA A 192 18.59 3.55 -0.08
C ALA A 192 19.68 2.56 0.37
N PRO A 193 20.00 1.52 -0.44
CA PRO A 193 21.13 0.64 -0.20
C PRO A 193 22.46 1.38 -0.13
N GLU A 194 23.40 0.87 0.65
CA GLU A 194 24.77 1.44 0.82
C GLU A 194 25.55 1.59 -0.49
N ALA A 195 25.18 0.82 -1.53
CA ALA A 195 25.81 0.91 -2.86
C ALA A 195 25.47 2.20 -3.61
N LEU A 196 24.44 2.94 -3.18
CA LEU A 196 24.05 4.22 -3.76
C LEU A 196 24.73 5.39 -3.06
N ASP A 197 24.87 6.52 -3.78
CA ASP A 197 25.35 7.77 -3.19
C ASP A 197 24.42 8.20 -2.03
N PRO A 198 24.93 8.31 -0.79
CA PRO A 198 24.10 8.69 0.35
C PRO A 198 23.49 10.10 0.23
N ASN A 199 24.02 10.95 -0.64
CA ASN A 199 23.46 12.28 -0.88
C ASN A 199 22.10 12.29 -1.59
N VAL A 200 21.62 11.13 -2.09
CA VAL A 200 20.27 11.00 -2.61
C VAL A 200 19.22 10.92 -1.49
N ILE A 201 19.61 10.55 -0.27
CA ILE A 201 18.70 10.50 0.89
C ILE A 201 18.17 11.89 1.24
N ASN A 202 16.87 11.96 1.57
CA ASN A 202 16.14 13.21 1.82
C ASN A 202 16.07 14.16 0.61
N ARG A 203 16.28 13.63 -0.60
CA ARG A 203 16.05 14.33 -1.87
C ARG A 203 14.79 13.80 -2.53
N SER A 204 14.15 14.67 -3.33
CA SER A 204 13.17 14.19 -4.32
C SER A 204 13.89 13.42 -5.45
N ILE A 205 13.15 12.70 -6.27
CA ILE A 205 13.75 12.05 -7.46
C ILE A 205 14.42 13.09 -8.38
N ILE A 206 13.88 14.31 -8.49
CA ILE A 206 14.55 15.40 -9.23
C ILE A 206 15.87 15.79 -8.56
N GLY A 207 15.87 15.98 -7.24
CA GLY A 207 17.10 16.28 -6.52
C GLY A 207 18.12 15.14 -6.54
N ALA A 208 17.67 13.89 -6.60
CA ALA A 208 18.57 12.74 -6.81
C ALA A 208 19.15 12.72 -8.24
N ALA A 209 18.37 13.10 -9.24
CA ALA A 209 18.86 13.23 -10.61
C ALA A 209 20.02 14.24 -10.72
N GLU A 210 19.94 15.38 -9.99
CA GLU A 210 21.03 16.35 -9.91
C GLU A 210 22.30 15.74 -9.28
N VAL A 211 22.15 14.97 -8.17
CA VAL A 211 23.26 14.27 -7.51
C VAL A 211 23.91 13.25 -8.43
N LEU A 212 23.09 12.48 -9.18
CA LEU A 212 23.55 11.43 -10.06
C LEU A 212 24.02 11.94 -11.44
N GLY A 213 23.81 13.22 -11.76
CA GLY A 213 24.20 13.84 -13.02
C GLY A 213 23.40 13.34 -14.22
N THR A 214 22.11 13.04 -14.03
CA THR A 214 21.21 12.46 -15.04
C THR A 214 19.85 13.17 -15.03
N ASP A 215 18.91 12.75 -15.90
CA ASP A 215 17.53 13.23 -15.89
C ASP A 215 16.67 12.44 -14.87
N PRO A 216 15.50 12.97 -14.45
CA PRO A 216 14.68 12.35 -13.42
C PRO A 216 14.19 10.93 -13.73
N TRP A 217 13.90 10.61 -15.01
CA TRP A 217 13.48 9.26 -15.37
C TRP A 217 14.62 8.26 -15.30
N ASN A 218 15.80 8.62 -15.77
CA ASN A 218 16.98 7.78 -15.63
C ASN A 218 17.36 7.61 -14.14
N ALA A 219 17.31 8.68 -13.34
CA ALA A 219 17.51 8.57 -11.90
C ALA A 219 16.51 7.60 -11.26
N PHE A 220 15.22 7.67 -11.61
CA PHE A 220 14.21 6.73 -11.13
C PHE A 220 14.58 5.29 -11.47
N PHE A 221 14.95 4.99 -12.73
CA PHE A 221 15.31 3.64 -13.14
C PHE A 221 16.60 3.14 -12.50
N ASP A 222 17.63 3.99 -12.37
CA ASP A 222 18.89 3.64 -11.73
C ASP A 222 18.68 3.28 -10.25
N LEU A 223 17.85 4.06 -9.56
CA LEU A 223 17.46 3.82 -8.17
C LEU A 223 16.60 2.54 -8.05
N ALA A 224 15.61 2.36 -8.92
CA ALA A 224 14.72 1.19 -8.90
C ALA A 224 15.48 -0.10 -9.18
N GLN A 225 16.46 -0.08 -10.10
CA GLN A 225 17.27 -1.23 -10.48
C GLN A 225 18.09 -1.80 -9.31
N THR A 226 18.51 -0.94 -8.36
CA THR A 226 19.28 -1.42 -7.19
C THR A 226 18.42 -2.22 -6.22
N GLY A 227 17.09 -2.07 -6.26
CA GLY A 227 16.17 -2.59 -5.25
C GLY A 227 16.33 -1.90 -3.89
N GLY A 228 15.40 -2.12 -2.99
CA GLY A 228 15.50 -1.67 -1.60
C GLY A 228 15.46 -0.16 -1.37
N VAL A 229 15.17 0.67 -2.38
CA VAL A 229 14.96 2.12 -2.20
C VAL A 229 13.56 2.36 -1.66
N SER A 230 13.47 3.06 -0.51
CA SER A 230 12.20 3.46 0.09
C SER A 230 11.94 4.95 -0.15
N VAL A 231 10.69 5.28 -0.45
CA VAL A 231 10.26 6.64 -0.76
C VAL A 231 8.99 7.03 -0.02
N ASN A 232 8.82 8.34 0.16
CA ASN A 232 7.62 8.95 0.72
C ASN A 232 6.92 9.80 -0.35
N PRO A 233 6.04 9.21 -1.19
CA PRO A 233 5.27 9.94 -2.18
C PRO A 233 4.17 10.78 -1.51
N LYS A 234 3.98 12.01 -2.00
CA LYS A 234 2.90 12.91 -1.57
C LYS A 234 1.66 12.66 -2.43
N SER A 235 0.79 11.77 -1.98
CA SER A 235 -0.42 11.38 -2.72
C SER A 235 -1.73 11.86 -2.07
N MET A 236 -1.68 12.44 -0.89
CA MET A 236 -2.85 12.81 -0.09
C MET A 236 -2.86 14.32 0.23
N ASN A 237 -3.95 14.82 0.80
CA ASN A 237 -4.07 16.17 1.35
C ASN A 237 -4.50 16.15 2.83
N GLU A 238 -4.37 17.28 3.50
CA GLU A 238 -4.75 17.41 4.92
C GLU A 238 -6.27 17.26 5.11
N GLU A 239 -7.07 17.78 4.19
CA GLU A 239 -8.53 17.78 4.31
C GLU A 239 -9.10 16.37 4.45
N GLN A 240 -8.72 15.44 3.54
CA GLN A 240 -9.18 14.05 3.63
C GLN A 240 -8.73 13.36 4.92
N LYS A 241 -7.53 13.71 5.46
CA LYS A 241 -7.04 13.16 6.72
C LYS A 241 -7.92 13.54 7.89
N TRP A 242 -8.21 14.83 8.01
CA TRP A 242 -9.07 15.32 9.09
C TRP A 242 -10.53 14.91 8.90
N GLN A 243 -10.99 14.75 7.65
CA GLN A 243 -12.32 14.19 7.38
C GLN A 243 -12.44 12.76 7.91
N ALA A 244 -11.46 11.89 7.60
CA ALA A 244 -11.44 10.52 8.08
C ALA A 244 -11.36 10.45 9.62
N LEU A 245 -10.43 11.21 10.25
CA LEU A 245 -10.24 11.22 11.70
C LEU A 245 -11.42 11.73 12.52
N ARG A 246 -12.43 12.35 11.87
CA ARG A 246 -13.68 12.75 12.53
C ARG A 246 -14.74 11.65 12.54
N ALA A 247 -14.57 10.58 11.80
CA ALA A 247 -15.47 9.44 11.80
C ALA A 247 -15.20 8.55 13.02
N ASP A 248 -16.24 8.19 13.77
CA ASP A 248 -16.14 7.47 15.05
C ASP A 248 -15.53 6.05 14.91
N PHE A 249 -15.50 5.50 13.71
CA PHE A 249 -14.96 4.19 13.39
C PHE A 249 -13.53 4.25 12.83
N VAL A 250 -12.91 5.42 12.74
CA VAL A 250 -11.55 5.60 12.22
C VAL A 250 -10.59 5.87 13.37
N MET A 251 -9.59 5.02 13.52
CA MET A 251 -8.57 5.11 14.54
C MET A 251 -7.29 5.78 14.01
N ILE A 252 -6.41 6.14 14.92
CA ILE A 252 -5.08 6.67 14.58
C ILE A 252 -4.11 5.50 14.54
N ASP A 253 -3.33 5.40 13.47
CA ASP A 253 -2.23 4.47 13.34
C ASP A 253 -0.89 5.16 13.09
N THR A 254 0.16 4.40 13.00
CA THR A 254 1.48 4.87 12.58
C THR A 254 1.87 4.34 11.20
N ASP A 255 1.30 3.22 10.79
CA ASP A 255 1.71 2.45 9.60
C ASP A 255 3.26 2.39 9.48
N ALA A 256 3.92 2.16 10.60
CA ALA A 256 5.37 2.19 10.69
C ALA A 256 5.91 1.02 11.52
N SER A 257 7.00 0.43 11.03
CA SER A 257 7.78 -0.53 11.81
C SER A 257 8.47 0.17 12.99
N PRO A 258 8.81 -0.56 14.07
CA PRO A 258 9.63 -0.04 15.15
C PRO A 258 10.96 0.53 14.61
N VAL A 259 11.27 1.77 14.95
CA VAL A 259 12.48 2.48 14.49
C VAL A 259 13.34 2.82 15.69
N ASN A 260 14.63 2.52 15.61
CA ASN A 260 15.60 3.01 16.58
C ASN A 260 16.20 4.33 16.08
N PRO A 261 15.87 5.50 16.70
CA PRO A 261 16.35 6.78 16.22
C PRO A 261 17.87 6.95 16.30
N ALA A 262 18.56 6.11 17.10
CA ALA A 262 20.01 6.16 17.21
C ALA A 262 20.74 5.48 16.02
N THR A 263 20.04 4.59 15.29
CA THR A 263 20.65 3.80 14.20
C THR A 263 19.99 3.99 12.84
N THR A 264 18.85 4.70 12.80
CA THR A 264 18.10 4.96 11.57
C THR A 264 18.39 6.36 11.05
N ALA A 265 19.04 6.47 9.91
CA ALA A 265 19.44 7.75 9.32
C ALA A 265 18.24 8.61 8.87
N SER A 266 17.16 7.97 8.42
CA SER A 266 15.92 8.62 8.03
C SER A 266 14.74 7.66 8.21
N SER A 267 13.59 8.19 8.56
CA SER A 267 12.33 7.43 8.63
C SER A 267 11.16 8.36 8.33
N HIS A 268 10.01 7.77 7.97
CA HIS A 268 8.80 8.56 7.85
C HIS A 268 8.44 9.15 9.22
N PRO A 269 8.12 10.48 9.34
CA PRO A 269 7.81 11.11 10.62
C PRO A 269 6.62 10.48 11.36
N ARG A 270 5.76 9.73 10.66
CA ARG A 270 4.63 9.00 11.27
C ARG A 270 5.07 7.98 12.31
N ALA A 271 6.30 7.44 12.22
CA ALA A 271 6.85 6.51 13.20
C ALA A 271 6.89 7.07 14.63
N PHE A 272 7.04 8.39 14.78
CA PHE A 272 7.14 9.07 16.07
C PHE A 272 6.02 10.07 16.33
N GLY A 273 5.46 10.66 15.25
CA GLY A 273 4.60 11.83 15.33
C GLY A 273 3.12 11.56 15.09
N ALA A 274 2.68 10.34 14.76
CA ALA A 274 1.29 10.11 14.40
C ALA A 274 0.33 10.49 15.54
N PHE A 275 0.52 9.93 16.73
CA PHE A 275 -0.33 10.23 17.89
C PHE A 275 -0.15 11.67 18.40
N PRO A 276 1.09 12.19 18.61
CA PRO A 276 1.26 13.57 19.04
C PRO A 276 0.62 14.60 18.12
N ARG A 277 0.68 14.39 16.79
CA ARG A 277 0.11 15.31 15.80
C ARG A 277 -1.41 15.45 15.89
N VAL A 278 -2.11 14.42 16.32
CA VAL A 278 -3.58 14.47 16.47
C VAL A 278 -4.00 15.09 17.79
N ILE A 279 -3.15 15.02 18.81
CA ILE A 279 -3.45 15.55 20.16
C ILE A 279 -3.09 17.04 20.26
N ALA A 280 -2.08 17.51 19.48
CA ALA A 280 -1.59 18.89 19.54
C ALA A 280 -2.47 19.87 18.76
#